data_6793f8d7ec0256e86497bb52bf422a4f
#
_entry.id   6793f8d7ec0256e86497bb52bf422a4f
#
_cell.length_a   1.000
_cell.length_b   1.000
_cell.length_c   1.000
_cell.angle_alpha   90.00
_cell.angle_beta   90.00
_cell.angle_gamma   90.00
#
_symmetry.space_group_name_H-M   'P 1'
#
loop_
_entity.id
_entity.type
_entity.pdbx_description
1 polymer ?
#
loop_
_entity_poly.entity_id
_entity_poly.type
_entity_poly.pdbx_seq_one_letter_code
_entity_poly.pdbx_strand_id
1 'polypeptide(L)'
;MPALIPELITLASDPGGATSDLVRRALVAASRLQQTEAAAWLQHELDGYDTFDELPAYRRPRGVLYAIHPGGDTTPLLVEDGGVAERLSITPLNNPLRELETLMAAGASVRFRRPPDEVLHIQQILSTNLEPVIALTHGQLAGCLDAIKNRVLNWALALEAAGIQGEGMTFTAQEQQQAQQVPSMSIHIGGNATGVQVQLNSPWGQQQQTVTGEHKTEALAALLPWLQQVIDEGKLSPPVQAELQANLTALQALANASTQSWPVIGTLTNSVRGILEGAGGGVLAAQALGWLATLSGS
;
A
#
# COMPACT_ATOMS: atom_id res chain seq x y z
N MET A 1 21.19 29.94 -11.03
CA MET A 1 20.29 29.30 -10.03
C MET A 1 20.64 27.82 -10.04
N PRO A 2 20.62 27.10 -8.92
CA PRO A 2 20.83 25.65 -8.95
C PRO A 2 19.76 24.98 -9.84
N ALA A 3 20.11 23.82 -10.38
CA ALA A 3 19.17 23.00 -11.16
C ALA A 3 18.06 22.47 -10.24
N LEU A 4 16.82 22.41 -10.75
CA LEU A 4 15.64 22.15 -9.90
C LEU A 4 15.63 20.75 -9.32
N ILE A 5 16.07 19.72 -10.06
CA ILE A 5 16.07 18.34 -9.58
C ILE A 5 17.10 18.12 -8.45
N PRO A 6 18.38 18.52 -8.58
CA PRO A 6 19.33 18.49 -7.47
C PRO A 6 18.88 19.28 -6.23
N GLU A 7 18.18 20.41 -6.45
CA GLU A 7 17.60 21.17 -5.35
C GLU A 7 16.51 20.38 -4.60
N LEU A 8 15.62 19.67 -5.33
CA LEU A 8 14.61 18.80 -4.74
C LEU A 8 15.23 17.67 -3.91
N ILE A 9 16.30 17.04 -4.41
CA ILE A 9 17.04 16.00 -3.68
C ILE A 9 17.60 16.56 -2.37
N THR A 10 18.19 17.75 -2.42
CA THR A 10 18.74 18.43 -1.24
C THR A 10 17.65 18.72 -0.21
N LEU A 11 16.53 19.30 -0.65
CA LEU A 11 15.40 19.63 0.23
C LEU A 11 14.71 18.38 0.82
N ALA A 12 14.57 17.33 0.01
CA ALA A 12 13.98 16.08 0.47
C ALA A 12 14.86 15.33 1.48
N SER A 13 16.19 15.54 1.40
CA SER A 13 17.17 14.97 2.32
C SER A 13 17.31 15.76 3.61
N ASP A 14 16.77 16.99 3.68
CA ASP A 14 16.80 17.81 4.89
C ASP A 14 15.71 17.35 5.89
N PRO A 15 16.09 16.82 7.07
CA PRO A 15 15.11 16.38 8.07
C PRO A 15 14.32 17.55 8.67
N GLY A 16 14.88 18.77 8.68
CA GLY A 16 14.27 19.97 9.26
C GLY A 16 13.42 20.78 8.30
N GLY A 17 13.51 20.51 6.99
CA GLY A 17 12.78 21.25 5.96
C GLY A 17 11.26 20.97 5.99
N ALA A 18 10.45 22.01 5.72
CA ALA A 18 9.01 21.86 5.61
C ALA A 18 8.63 20.98 4.42
N THR A 19 7.86 19.94 4.67
CA THR A 19 7.39 18.99 3.62
C THR A 19 6.52 19.71 2.60
N SER A 20 5.69 20.67 3.04
CA SER A 20 4.85 21.48 2.15
C SER A 20 5.64 22.34 1.17
N ASP A 21 6.82 22.87 1.57
CA ASP A 21 7.67 23.64 0.67
C ASP A 21 8.37 22.75 -0.37
N LEU A 22 8.82 21.55 0.05
CA LEU A 22 9.33 20.53 -0.86
C LEU A 22 8.29 20.15 -1.91
N VAL A 23 7.04 19.83 -1.47
CA VAL A 23 5.96 19.41 -2.36
C VAL A 23 5.56 20.51 -3.35
N ARG A 24 5.55 21.79 -2.94
CA ARG A 24 5.32 22.92 -3.88
C ARG A 24 6.39 23.00 -4.97
N ARG A 25 7.65 22.82 -4.62
CA ARG A 25 8.75 22.82 -5.61
C ARG A 25 8.67 21.60 -6.52
N ALA A 26 8.33 20.44 -5.96
CA ALA A 26 8.10 19.21 -6.74
C ALA A 26 6.93 19.37 -7.72
N LEU A 27 5.85 20.04 -7.31
CA LEU A 27 4.71 20.36 -8.18
C LEU A 27 5.12 21.23 -9.37
N VAL A 28 5.96 22.23 -9.16
CA VAL A 28 6.51 23.05 -10.25
C VAL A 28 7.33 22.21 -11.22
N ALA A 29 8.18 21.30 -10.71
CA ALA A 29 8.98 20.41 -11.54
C ALA A 29 8.07 19.44 -12.35
N ALA A 30 7.14 18.77 -11.69
CA ALA A 30 6.21 17.82 -12.34
C ALA A 30 5.36 18.48 -13.42
N SER A 31 4.83 19.68 -13.15
CA SER A 31 4.05 20.46 -14.11
C SER A 31 4.87 20.83 -15.35
N ARG A 32 6.12 21.27 -15.17
CA ARG A 32 7.01 21.65 -16.27
C ARG A 32 7.52 20.45 -17.07
N LEU A 33 7.70 19.30 -16.42
CA LEU A 33 8.01 18.03 -17.06
C LEU A 33 6.80 17.35 -17.71
N GLN A 34 5.61 17.98 -17.59
CA GLN A 34 4.33 17.45 -18.10
C GLN A 34 3.96 16.07 -17.55
N GLN A 35 4.43 15.76 -16.35
CA GLN A 35 4.05 14.54 -15.62
C GLN A 35 2.73 14.77 -14.87
N THR A 36 1.61 14.61 -15.56
CA THR A 36 0.28 14.96 -15.07
C THR A 36 -0.14 14.18 -13.82
N GLU A 37 0.20 12.90 -13.74
CA GLU A 37 -0.12 12.06 -12.58
C GLU A 37 0.67 12.51 -11.33
N ALA A 38 1.98 12.79 -11.49
CA ALA A 38 2.79 13.29 -10.40
C ALA A 38 2.28 14.66 -9.93
N ALA A 39 1.94 15.55 -10.86
CA ALA A 39 1.39 16.86 -10.55
C ALA A 39 0.05 16.77 -9.82
N ALA A 40 -0.85 15.88 -10.23
CA ALA A 40 -2.13 15.65 -9.57
C ALA A 40 -1.95 15.15 -8.13
N TRP A 41 -1.07 14.17 -7.91
CA TRP A 41 -0.77 13.68 -6.58
C TRP A 41 -0.19 14.79 -5.67
N LEU A 42 0.80 15.56 -6.17
CA LEU A 42 1.41 16.65 -5.41
C LEU A 42 0.36 17.73 -5.06
N GLN A 43 -0.61 17.97 -5.95
CA GLN A 43 -1.70 18.89 -5.70
C GLN A 43 -2.61 18.37 -4.57
N HIS A 44 -3.00 17.09 -4.60
CA HIS A 44 -3.79 16.47 -3.52
C HIS A 44 -3.05 16.50 -2.18
N GLU A 45 -1.72 16.32 -2.17
CA GLU A 45 -0.94 16.47 -0.95
C GLU A 45 -1.04 17.89 -0.36
N LEU A 46 -1.01 18.93 -1.21
CA LEU A 46 -1.09 20.31 -0.78
C LEU A 46 -2.48 20.73 -0.34
N ASP A 47 -3.51 20.32 -1.08
CA ASP A 47 -4.89 20.78 -0.87
C ASP A 47 -5.70 19.86 0.06
N GLY A 48 -5.23 18.64 0.29
CA GLY A 48 -5.96 17.59 0.97
C GLY A 48 -6.71 16.66 0.01
N TYR A 49 -7.46 15.72 0.56
CA TYR A 49 -8.20 14.69 -0.15
C TYR A 49 -9.68 14.78 0.19
N ASP A 50 -10.55 14.71 -0.83
CA ASP A 50 -11.98 14.85 -0.64
C ASP A 50 -12.63 13.57 -0.08
N THR A 51 -12.14 12.40 -0.50
CA THR A 51 -12.72 11.11 -0.16
C THR A 51 -11.73 10.15 0.49
N PHE A 52 -12.24 9.19 1.28
CA PHE A 52 -11.41 8.15 1.89
C PHE A 52 -10.72 7.26 0.84
N ASP A 53 -11.39 6.98 -0.27
CA ASP A 53 -10.86 6.07 -1.31
C ASP A 53 -9.65 6.67 -2.04
N GLU A 54 -9.58 8.00 -2.14
CA GLU A 54 -8.45 8.72 -2.73
C GLU A 54 -7.22 8.76 -1.82
N LEU A 55 -7.40 8.53 -0.51
CA LEU A 55 -6.29 8.59 0.44
C LEU A 55 -5.26 7.50 0.19
N PRO A 56 -3.98 7.84 0.08
CA PRO A 56 -2.90 6.86 0.08
C PRO A 56 -2.82 6.11 1.42
N ALA A 57 -2.25 4.91 1.39
CA ALA A 57 -2.13 4.07 2.59
C ALA A 57 -1.39 4.76 3.76
N TYR A 58 -0.36 5.56 3.48
CA TYR A 58 0.39 6.30 4.52
C TYR A 58 -0.41 7.44 5.15
N ARG A 59 -1.52 7.88 4.54
CA ARG A 59 -2.47 8.83 5.12
C ARG A 59 -3.60 8.17 5.90
N ARG A 60 -3.51 6.86 6.12
CA ARG A 60 -4.47 6.05 6.89
C ARG A 60 -3.80 5.41 8.12
N PRO A 61 -3.10 6.19 8.99
CA PRO A 61 -2.49 5.62 10.18
C PRO A 61 -3.54 5.02 11.10
N ARG A 62 -3.11 4.09 11.96
CA ARG A 62 -3.96 3.46 12.96
C ARG A 62 -3.70 4.13 14.31
N GLY A 63 -4.71 4.78 14.85
CA GLY A 63 -4.67 5.41 16.17
C GLY A 63 -5.24 4.52 17.27
N VAL A 64 -5.17 5.02 18.47
CA VAL A 64 -5.79 4.41 19.64
C VAL A 64 -7.12 5.09 19.91
N LEU A 65 -8.16 4.28 20.09
CA LEU A 65 -9.51 4.76 20.39
C LEU A 65 -9.65 5.10 21.86
N TYR A 66 -10.18 6.28 22.15
CA TYR A 66 -10.49 6.78 23.49
C TYR A 66 -11.95 7.22 23.58
N ALA A 67 -12.49 7.20 24.79
CA ALA A 67 -13.73 7.86 25.13
C ALA A 67 -13.45 9.17 25.87
N ILE A 68 -14.15 10.23 25.51
CA ILE A 68 -14.15 11.49 26.26
C ILE A 68 -15.29 11.46 27.28
N HIS A 69 -14.96 11.67 28.55
CA HIS A 69 -15.93 11.83 29.64
C HIS A 69 -16.46 13.27 29.68
N PRO A 70 -17.63 13.51 30.29
CA PRO A 70 -18.18 14.86 30.43
C PRO A 70 -17.26 15.85 31.13
N GLY A 71 -16.34 15.37 31.97
CA GLY A 71 -15.30 16.18 32.64
C GLY A 71 -14.08 16.50 31.77
N GLY A 72 -14.01 16.00 30.54
CA GLY A 72 -12.87 16.20 29.63
C GLY A 72 -11.76 15.14 29.76
N ASP A 73 -11.82 14.27 30.76
CA ASP A 73 -10.91 13.14 30.91
C ASP A 73 -11.12 12.11 29.78
N THR A 74 -10.06 11.37 29.45
CA THR A 74 -10.12 10.36 28.40
C THR A 74 -9.69 8.99 28.94
N THR A 75 -10.43 7.95 28.59
CA THR A 75 -10.08 6.55 28.86
C THR A 75 -9.97 5.76 27.59
N PRO A 76 -9.00 4.81 27.44
CA PRO A 76 -8.95 3.92 26.28
C PRO A 76 -10.26 3.14 26.15
N LEU A 77 -10.80 3.09 24.93
CA LEU A 77 -11.94 2.23 24.59
C LEU A 77 -11.40 0.88 24.10
N LEU A 78 -11.71 -0.17 24.86
CA LEU A 78 -11.39 -1.54 24.47
C LEU A 78 -12.50 -2.06 23.56
N VAL A 79 -12.11 -2.55 22.41
CA VAL A 79 -12.99 -3.16 21.41
C VAL A 79 -12.68 -4.65 21.39
N GLU A 80 -13.62 -5.49 21.82
CA GLU A 80 -13.41 -6.95 21.95
C GLU A 80 -13.26 -7.63 20.58
N ASP A 81 -14.04 -7.20 19.58
CA ASP A 81 -13.94 -7.72 18.21
C ASP A 81 -12.73 -7.10 17.49
N GLY A 82 -11.73 -7.92 17.19
CA GLY A 82 -10.49 -7.48 16.54
C GLY A 82 -10.71 -6.87 15.15
N GLY A 83 -11.68 -7.35 14.39
CA GLY A 83 -12.01 -6.79 13.08
C GLY A 83 -12.69 -5.41 13.18
N VAL A 84 -13.52 -5.22 14.19
CA VAL A 84 -14.12 -3.92 14.51
C VAL A 84 -13.04 -2.97 15.02
N ALA A 85 -12.18 -3.41 15.95
CA ALA A 85 -11.07 -2.63 16.47
C ALA A 85 -10.17 -2.12 15.34
N GLU A 86 -9.82 -2.98 14.39
CA GLU A 86 -8.99 -2.62 13.25
C GLU A 86 -9.63 -1.53 12.39
N ARG A 87 -10.90 -1.68 12.02
CA ARG A 87 -11.63 -0.66 11.23
C ARG A 87 -11.75 0.66 11.95
N LEU A 88 -12.11 0.62 13.25
CA LEU A 88 -12.28 1.83 14.05
C LEU A 88 -10.95 2.54 14.35
N SER A 89 -9.82 1.85 14.31
CA SER A 89 -8.49 2.44 14.54
C SER A 89 -7.98 3.28 13.38
N ILE A 90 -8.49 3.07 12.16
CA ILE A 90 -8.04 3.81 10.98
C ILE A 90 -8.44 5.28 11.12
N THR A 91 -7.44 6.16 10.96
CA THR A 91 -7.63 7.61 11.03
C THR A 91 -7.31 8.22 9.67
N PRO A 92 -8.32 8.61 8.87
CA PRO A 92 -8.06 9.25 7.59
C PRO A 92 -7.49 10.66 7.80
N LEU A 93 -6.30 10.93 7.26
CA LEU A 93 -5.66 12.24 7.27
C LEU A 93 -5.94 12.97 5.96
N ASN A 94 -7.19 13.45 5.82
CA ASN A 94 -7.65 14.16 4.62
C ASN A 94 -7.10 15.59 4.52
N ASN A 95 -6.60 16.13 5.63
CA ASN A 95 -6.19 17.51 5.75
C ASN A 95 -5.08 17.90 4.78
N PRO A 96 -5.04 19.16 4.31
CA PRO A 96 -3.92 19.74 3.62
C PRO A 96 -2.58 19.53 4.36
N LEU A 97 -1.52 19.31 3.60
CA LEU A 97 -0.19 19.03 4.17
C LEU A 97 0.26 20.06 5.22
N ARG A 98 -0.02 21.36 4.98
CA ARG A 98 0.32 22.43 5.91
C ARG A 98 -0.38 22.32 7.25
N GLU A 99 -1.60 21.81 7.25
CA GLU A 99 -2.35 21.57 8.48
C GLU A 99 -1.75 20.40 9.28
N LEU A 100 -1.35 19.32 8.61
CA LEU A 100 -0.65 18.19 9.25
C LEU A 100 0.68 18.62 9.87
N GLU A 101 1.44 19.48 9.20
CA GLU A 101 2.66 20.09 9.77
C GLU A 101 2.36 20.91 11.03
N THR A 102 1.27 21.67 11.01
CA THR A 102 0.85 22.47 12.16
C THR A 102 0.42 21.59 13.33
N LEU A 103 -0.34 20.55 13.07
CA LEU A 103 -0.74 19.54 14.08
C LEU A 103 0.49 18.85 14.67
N MET A 104 1.49 18.53 13.84
CA MET A 104 2.72 17.93 14.30
C MET A 104 3.53 18.90 15.20
N ALA A 105 3.61 20.17 14.83
CA ALA A 105 4.34 21.18 15.61
C ALA A 105 3.71 21.48 16.98
N ALA A 106 2.42 21.19 17.17
CA ALA A 106 1.72 21.39 18.45
C ALA A 106 2.19 20.45 19.57
N GLY A 107 3.00 19.45 19.27
CA GLY A 107 3.60 18.53 20.25
C GLY A 107 2.68 17.48 20.78
N ALA A 108 2.77 16.55 21.51
CA ALA A 108 1.86 15.58 22.11
C ALA A 108 1.03 14.74 21.09
N SER A 109 0.14 13.92 21.60
CA SER A 109 -0.80 13.19 20.75
C SER A 109 -1.90 14.10 20.24
N VAL A 110 -2.22 13.99 18.95
CA VAL A 110 -3.32 14.72 18.33
C VAL A 110 -4.57 13.85 18.37
N ARG A 111 -5.69 14.44 18.84
CA ARG A 111 -6.98 13.76 18.92
C ARG A 111 -7.86 14.18 17.75
N PHE A 112 -8.33 13.20 17.01
CA PHE A 112 -9.25 13.39 15.91
C PHE A 112 -10.65 13.00 16.34
N ARG A 113 -11.59 13.96 16.21
CA ARG A 113 -13.01 13.69 16.40
C ARG A 113 -13.59 13.10 15.14
N ARG A 114 -14.56 12.22 15.32
CA ARG A 114 -15.33 11.64 14.21
C ARG A 114 -16.51 12.53 13.84
N PRO A 115 -16.97 12.46 12.59
CA PRO A 115 -18.27 13.05 12.20
C PRO A 115 -19.41 12.54 13.10
N PRO A 116 -20.45 13.37 13.36
CA PRO A 116 -21.52 13.02 14.29
C PRO A 116 -22.28 11.72 13.96
N ASP A 117 -22.44 11.41 12.68
CA ASP A 117 -23.06 10.19 12.18
C ASP A 117 -22.20 8.95 12.50
N GLU A 118 -20.89 9.04 12.32
CA GLU A 118 -19.94 7.99 12.72
C GLU A 118 -19.91 7.81 14.24
N VAL A 119 -19.96 8.91 15.01
CA VAL A 119 -20.00 8.87 16.49
C VAL A 119 -21.18 8.04 16.96
N LEU A 120 -22.38 8.29 16.44
CA LEU A 120 -23.59 7.54 16.80
C LEU A 120 -23.45 6.05 16.47
N HIS A 121 -22.89 5.73 15.32
CA HIS A 121 -22.68 4.35 14.92
C HIS A 121 -21.66 3.63 15.81
N ILE A 122 -20.56 4.28 16.16
CA ILE A 122 -19.53 3.73 17.06
C ILE A 122 -20.11 3.54 18.48
N GLN A 123 -20.91 4.51 18.98
CA GLN A 123 -21.57 4.40 20.26
C GLN A 123 -22.53 3.20 20.33
N GLN A 124 -23.25 2.92 19.25
CA GLN A 124 -24.13 1.75 19.14
C GLN A 124 -23.32 0.43 19.16
N ILE A 125 -22.25 0.35 18.35
CA ILE A 125 -21.37 -0.84 18.30
C ILE A 125 -20.76 -1.14 19.67
N LEU A 126 -20.28 -0.10 20.35
CA LEU A 126 -19.53 -0.23 21.61
C LEU A 126 -20.45 -0.14 22.85
N SER A 127 -21.77 -0.01 22.65
CA SER A 127 -22.76 0.13 23.74
C SER A 127 -22.36 1.21 24.75
N THR A 128 -21.88 2.36 24.29
CA THR A 128 -21.44 3.48 25.13
C THR A 128 -22.15 4.78 24.75
N ASN A 129 -22.31 5.69 25.71
CA ASN A 129 -22.82 7.05 25.45
C ASN A 129 -21.68 8.09 25.44
N LEU A 130 -20.43 7.65 25.57
CA LEU A 130 -19.27 8.54 25.58
C LEU A 130 -18.86 8.90 24.14
N GLU A 131 -18.29 10.10 23.96
CA GLU A 131 -17.79 10.53 22.66
C GLU A 131 -16.50 9.79 22.32
N PRO A 132 -16.46 8.97 21.22
CA PRO A 132 -15.26 8.32 20.77
C PRO A 132 -14.35 9.29 20.02
N VAL A 133 -13.06 9.26 20.34
CA VAL A 133 -12.00 10.00 19.63
C VAL A 133 -10.85 9.07 19.35
N ILE A 134 -10.10 9.38 18.29
CA ILE A 134 -8.87 8.66 17.98
C ILE A 134 -7.67 9.54 18.28
N ALA A 135 -6.70 8.99 19.00
CA ALA A 135 -5.43 9.64 19.24
C ALA A 135 -4.35 9.05 18.32
N LEU A 136 -3.67 9.94 17.59
CA LEU A 136 -2.45 9.64 16.88
C LEU A 136 -1.25 10.18 17.65
N THR A 137 -0.17 9.40 17.68
CA THR A 137 1.11 9.84 18.24
C THR A 137 1.81 10.80 17.27
N HIS A 138 2.70 11.63 17.80
CA HIS A 138 3.60 12.47 16.99
C HIS A 138 4.38 11.64 15.95
N GLY A 139 4.88 10.45 16.32
CA GLY A 139 5.61 9.57 15.40
C GLY A 139 4.76 9.07 14.23
N GLN A 140 3.46 8.86 14.41
CA GLN A 140 2.56 8.47 13.32
C GLN A 140 2.32 9.60 12.32
N LEU A 141 2.20 10.84 12.79
CA LEU A 141 2.11 12.02 11.94
C LEU A 141 3.44 12.27 11.21
N ALA A 142 4.56 12.19 11.94
CA ALA A 142 5.90 12.28 11.34
C ALA A 142 6.10 11.23 10.24
N GLY A 143 5.71 9.97 10.49
CA GLY A 143 5.79 8.90 9.50
C GLY A 143 4.97 9.18 8.23
N CYS A 144 3.83 9.86 8.33
CA CYS A 144 3.07 10.31 7.16
C CYS A 144 3.86 11.36 6.36
N LEU A 145 4.43 12.38 7.02
CA LEU A 145 5.21 13.43 6.37
C LEU A 145 6.50 12.87 5.74
N ASP A 146 7.18 11.95 6.43
CA ASP A 146 8.37 11.27 5.92
C ASP A 146 8.06 10.40 4.70
N ALA A 147 6.90 9.74 4.68
CA ALA A 147 6.46 8.97 3.51
C ALA A 147 6.31 9.87 2.27
N ILE A 148 5.82 11.09 2.42
CA ILE A 148 5.71 12.08 1.34
C ILE A 148 7.11 12.54 0.90
N LYS A 149 7.98 12.93 1.84
CA LYS A 149 9.36 13.33 1.55
C LYS A 149 10.12 12.25 0.78
N ASN A 150 10.03 10.99 1.25
CA ASN A 150 10.70 9.86 0.62
C ASN A 150 10.21 9.60 -0.81
N ARG A 151 8.92 9.81 -1.09
CA ARG A 151 8.38 9.68 -2.45
C ARG A 151 8.91 10.75 -3.38
N VAL A 152 8.93 12.01 -2.93
CA VAL A 152 9.54 13.11 -3.70
C VAL A 152 11.02 12.87 -3.92
N LEU A 153 11.74 12.39 -2.90
CA LEU A 153 13.16 12.04 -3.01
C LEU A 153 13.41 10.97 -4.07
N ASN A 154 12.67 9.85 -3.99
CA ASN A 154 12.81 8.73 -4.92
C ASN A 154 12.50 9.16 -6.37
N TRP A 155 11.48 9.96 -6.57
CA TRP A 155 11.14 10.52 -7.87
C TRP A 155 12.23 11.45 -8.41
N ALA A 156 12.74 12.36 -7.59
CA ALA A 156 13.81 13.27 -7.98
C ALA A 156 15.10 12.49 -8.35
N LEU A 157 15.46 11.46 -7.58
CA LEU A 157 16.57 10.58 -7.88
C LEU A 157 16.36 9.79 -9.19
N ALA A 158 15.14 9.34 -9.48
CA ALA A 158 14.84 8.68 -10.74
C ALA A 158 14.96 9.63 -11.94
N LEU A 159 14.53 10.88 -11.80
CA LEU A 159 14.73 11.92 -12.81
C LEU A 159 16.22 12.22 -13.04
N GLU A 160 16.99 12.35 -11.97
CA GLU A 160 18.45 12.58 -12.05
C GLU A 160 19.16 11.42 -12.75
N ALA A 161 18.80 10.16 -12.40
CA ALA A 161 19.33 8.97 -13.05
C ALA A 161 18.99 8.87 -14.55
N ALA A 162 17.86 9.45 -14.97
CA ALA A 162 17.48 9.60 -16.38
C ALA A 162 18.20 10.79 -17.08
N GLY A 163 19.08 11.50 -16.40
CA GLY A 163 19.83 12.64 -16.93
C GLY A 163 19.02 13.96 -16.93
N ILE A 164 17.91 14.02 -16.23
CA ILE A 164 17.04 15.19 -16.13
C ILE A 164 17.47 16.01 -14.92
N GLN A 165 17.95 17.21 -15.13
CA GLN A 165 18.39 18.11 -14.05
C GLN A 165 17.64 19.44 -14.05
N GLY A 166 17.31 19.93 -15.23
CA GLY A 166 16.78 21.26 -15.47
C GLY A 166 17.88 22.34 -15.42
N GLU A 167 17.60 23.48 -16.02
CA GLU A 167 18.45 24.67 -15.91
C GLU A 167 17.67 25.78 -15.16
N GLY A 168 18.06 26.07 -13.93
CA GLY A 168 17.25 26.87 -13.04
C GLY A 168 15.89 26.20 -12.79
N MET A 169 14.82 26.89 -13.22
CA MET A 169 13.46 26.34 -13.10
C MET A 169 12.87 25.87 -14.45
N THR A 170 13.66 25.63 -15.48
CA THR A 170 13.21 25.24 -16.83
C THR A 170 13.77 23.89 -17.24
N PHE A 171 13.07 23.20 -18.13
CA PHE A 171 13.49 21.93 -18.71
C PHE A 171 13.48 22.02 -20.22
N THR A 172 14.43 21.36 -20.86
CA THR A 172 14.50 21.24 -22.31
C THR A 172 13.40 20.29 -22.83
N ALA A 173 13.06 20.39 -24.12
CA ALA A 173 12.12 19.48 -24.75
C ALA A 173 12.58 18.01 -24.70
N GLN A 174 13.91 17.79 -24.70
CA GLN A 174 14.48 16.46 -24.55
C GLN A 174 14.27 15.93 -23.13
N GLU A 175 14.51 16.71 -22.09
CA GLU A 175 14.25 16.31 -20.70
C GLU A 175 12.77 16.04 -20.46
N GLN A 176 11.87 16.83 -21.06
CA GLN A 176 10.42 16.57 -21.00
C GLN A 176 10.04 15.22 -21.62
N GLN A 177 10.63 14.86 -22.77
CA GLN A 177 10.40 13.55 -23.39
C GLN A 177 10.99 12.40 -22.56
N GLN A 178 12.18 12.59 -22.00
CA GLN A 178 12.80 11.59 -21.11
C GLN A 178 11.97 11.41 -19.85
N ALA A 179 11.41 12.48 -19.28
CA ALA A 179 10.58 12.42 -18.08
C ALA A 179 9.32 11.57 -18.27
N GLN A 180 8.77 11.46 -19.48
CA GLN A 180 7.62 10.59 -19.75
C GLN A 180 7.96 9.10 -19.63
N GLN A 181 9.25 8.73 -19.65
CA GLN A 181 9.72 7.36 -19.47
C GLN A 181 10.09 7.05 -18.02
N VAL A 182 10.22 8.08 -17.18
CA VAL A 182 10.45 7.92 -15.75
C VAL A 182 9.09 7.61 -15.10
N PRO A 183 8.98 6.52 -14.31
CA PRO A 183 7.76 6.21 -13.60
C PRO A 183 7.30 7.40 -12.78
N SER A 184 6.05 7.81 -13.00
CA SER A 184 5.44 8.85 -12.16
C SER A 184 5.37 8.34 -10.72
N MET A 185 5.30 9.26 -9.76
CA MET A 185 5.08 8.93 -8.33
C MET A 185 3.69 8.30 -8.11
N SER A 186 3.10 7.69 -9.13
CA SER A 186 1.75 7.15 -9.08
C SER A 186 1.63 6.22 -7.89
N ILE A 187 0.94 6.75 -6.90
CA ILE A 187 0.44 5.97 -5.79
C ILE A 187 -0.78 5.26 -6.34
N HIS A 188 -0.81 3.97 -6.18
CA HIS A 188 -2.06 3.25 -6.24
C HIS A 188 -2.98 3.81 -5.15
N ILE A 189 -3.77 4.80 -5.53
CA ILE A 189 -4.98 5.19 -4.82
C ILE A 189 -5.85 3.94 -4.90
N GLY A 190 -6.23 3.41 -3.75
CA GLY A 190 -6.87 2.12 -3.62
C GLY A 190 -8.05 1.92 -4.58
N GLY A 191 -7.80 1.21 -5.66
CA GLY A 191 -8.75 0.83 -6.70
C GLY A 191 -7.97 0.35 -7.91
N ASN A 192 -7.93 -0.97 -8.13
CA ASN A 192 -7.48 -1.68 -9.33
C ASN A 192 -6.46 -0.96 -10.24
N ALA A 193 -5.22 -0.97 -9.84
CA ALA A 193 -4.13 -0.65 -10.75
C ALA A 193 -3.31 -1.90 -11.03
N THR A 194 -3.43 -2.37 -12.24
CA THR A 194 -2.70 -3.49 -12.83
C THR A 194 -1.22 -3.15 -12.98
N GLY A 195 -0.39 -3.87 -12.27
CA GLY A 195 0.98 -4.24 -12.59
C GLY A 195 1.90 -3.22 -13.27
N VAL A 196 2.52 -2.29 -12.51
CA VAL A 196 3.80 -1.69 -12.91
C VAL A 196 4.82 -1.98 -11.81
N GLN A 197 5.79 -2.81 -12.14
CA GLN A 197 6.89 -3.17 -11.27
C GLN A 197 8.06 -2.22 -11.53
N VAL A 198 8.37 -1.34 -10.59
CA VAL A 198 9.61 -0.55 -10.62
C VAL A 198 10.53 -1.09 -9.53
N GLN A 199 11.50 -1.87 -9.95
CA GLN A 199 12.56 -2.38 -9.07
C GLN A 199 13.72 -1.37 -9.07
N LEU A 200 13.77 -0.51 -8.07
CA LEU A 200 14.95 0.30 -7.76
C LEU A 200 15.76 -0.44 -6.69
N ASN A 201 16.98 -0.87 -7.07
CA ASN A 201 17.99 -1.55 -6.27
C ASN A 201 17.90 -1.30 -4.74
N SER A 202 17.22 -2.20 -4.03
CA SER A 202 17.30 -2.31 -2.58
C SER A 202 17.62 -3.74 -2.20
N PRO A 203 18.82 -4.03 -1.69
CA PRO A 203 19.26 -5.40 -1.39
C PRO A 203 18.49 -6.11 -0.25
N TRP A 204 17.55 -5.42 0.45
CA TRP A 204 16.86 -5.91 1.65
C TRP A 204 15.35 -5.65 1.66
N GLY A 205 14.72 -5.31 0.53
CA GLY A 205 13.30 -5.07 0.43
C GLY A 205 12.48 -6.37 0.34
N GLN A 206 11.70 -6.71 1.35
CA GLN A 206 10.62 -7.69 1.24
C GLN A 206 9.45 -7.04 0.49
N GLN A 207 9.14 -7.54 -0.71
CA GLN A 207 7.99 -7.10 -1.48
C GLN A 207 6.76 -7.93 -1.10
N GLN A 208 5.71 -7.27 -0.61
CA GLN A 208 4.37 -7.82 -0.63
C GLN A 208 3.68 -7.40 -1.93
N GLN A 209 3.49 -8.35 -2.82
CA GLN A 209 2.79 -8.15 -4.09
C GLN A 209 1.29 -8.37 -3.88
N THR A 210 0.47 -7.33 -4.04
CA THR A 210 -0.99 -7.50 -4.12
C THR A 210 -1.35 -7.89 -5.55
N VAL A 211 -1.68 -9.15 -5.76
CA VAL A 211 -1.98 -9.71 -7.09
C VAL A 211 -3.45 -9.50 -7.43
N THR A 212 -3.72 -8.89 -8.59
CA THR A 212 -5.10 -8.69 -9.08
C THR A 212 -5.79 -10.00 -9.47
N GLY A 213 -7.13 -9.99 -9.52
CA GLY A 213 -7.93 -11.17 -9.86
C GLY A 213 -7.56 -11.83 -11.19
N GLU A 214 -7.14 -11.06 -12.20
CA GLU A 214 -6.70 -11.58 -13.51
C GLU A 214 -5.40 -12.39 -13.41
N HIS A 215 -4.39 -11.88 -12.72
CA HIS A 215 -3.14 -12.61 -12.48
C HIS A 215 -3.35 -13.85 -11.62
N LYS A 216 -4.28 -13.81 -10.67
CA LYS A 216 -4.68 -15.00 -9.91
C LYS A 216 -5.36 -16.03 -10.79
N THR A 217 -6.19 -15.59 -11.73
CA THR A 217 -6.84 -16.48 -12.70
C THR A 217 -5.81 -17.12 -13.64
N GLU A 218 -4.84 -16.35 -14.15
CA GLU A 218 -3.74 -16.87 -14.98
C GLU A 218 -2.84 -17.82 -14.21
N ALA A 219 -2.46 -17.48 -12.97
CA ALA A 219 -1.65 -18.33 -12.11
C ALA A 219 -2.37 -19.65 -11.78
N LEU A 220 -3.68 -19.60 -11.53
CA LEU A 220 -4.50 -20.78 -11.30
C LEU A 220 -4.59 -21.65 -12.57
N ALA A 221 -4.81 -21.01 -13.74
CA ALA A 221 -4.87 -21.70 -15.02
C ALA A 221 -3.55 -22.39 -15.40
N ALA A 222 -2.41 -21.84 -14.98
CA ALA A 222 -1.10 -22.44 -15.18
C ALA A 222 -0.79 -23.53 -14.14
N LEU A 223 -1.20 -23.35 -12.89
CA LEU A 223 -0.94 -24.28 -11.79
C LEU A 223 -1.70 -25.60 -11.97
N LEU A 224 -2.96 -25.57 -12.40
CA LEU A 224 -3.81 -26.77 -12.50
C LEU A 224 -3.26 -27.86 -13.46
N PRO A 225 -2.88 -27.54 -14.73
CA PRO A 225 -2.31 -28.54 -15.62
C PRO A 225 -0.94 -29.04 -15.15
N TRP A 226 -0.14 -28.17 -14.52
CA TRP A 226 1.15 -28.57 -13.97
C TRP A 226 0.99 -29.55 -12.79
N LEU A 227 0.03 -29.32 -11.87
CA LEU A 227 -0.27 -30.25 -10.79
C LEU A 227 -0.74 -31.60 -11.32
N GLN A 228 -1.60 -31.62 -12.35
CA GLN A 228 -2.03 -32.84 -13.01
C GLN A 228 -0.82 -33.62 -13.56
N GLN A 229 0.10 -32.92 -14.24
CA GLN A 229 1.32 -33.54 -14.77
C GLN A 229 2.17 -34.17 -13.65
N VAL A 230 2.36 -33.47 -12.53
CA VAL A 230 3.17 -33.97 -11.39
C VAL A 230 2.53 -35.24 -10.79
N ILE A 231 1.20 -35.31 -10.73
CA ILE A 231 0.45 -36.49 -10.27
C ILE A 231 0.63 -37.65 -11.25
N ASP A 232 0.49 -37.38 -12.55
CA ASP A 232 0.56 -38.37 -13.62
C ASP A 232 1.98 -38.96 -13.78
N GLU A 233 3.02 -38.22 -13.43
CA GLU A 233 4.39 -38.71 -13.42
C GLU A 233 4.66 -39.83 -12.39
N GLY A 234 3.76 -40.01 -11.42
CA GLY A 234 3.77 -41.15 -10.48
C GLY A 234 5.00 -41.22 -9.57
N LYS A 235 5.75 -40.13 -9.43
CA LYS A 235 6.99 -40.07 -8.60
C LYS A 235 6.71 -39.82 -7.12
N LEU A 236 5.46 -39.54 -6.76
CA LEU A 236 5.02 -39.26 -5.39
C LEU A 236 4.59 -40.56 -4.68
N SER A 237 4.72 -40.58 -3.36
CA SER A 237 4.20 -41.70 -2.59
C SER A 237 2.66 -41.74 -2.66
N PRO A 238 2.03 -42.91 -2.61
CA PRO A 238 0.57 -43.09 -2.77
C PRO A 238 -0.28 -42.16 -1.87
N PRO A 239 0.03 -41.95 -0.58
CA PRO A 239 -0.76 -41.05 0.27
C PRO A 239 -0.63 -39.59 -0.16
N VAL A 240 0.57 -39.14 -0.54
CA VAL A 240 0.83 -37.80 -1.02
C VAL A 240 0.15 -37.52 -2.35
N GLN A 241 0.16 -38.50 -3.26
CA GLN A 241 -0.54 -38.44 -4.54
C GLN A 241 -2.05 -38.29 -4.35
N ALA A 242 -2.65 -39.05 -3.42
CA ALA A 242 -4.07 -38.96 -3.12
C ALA A 242 -4.46 -37.61 -2.54
N GLU A 243 -3.64 -37.05 -1.64
CA GLU A 243 -3.88 -35.75 -1.03
C GLU A 243 -3.71 -34.59 -2.05
N LEU A 244 -2.72 -34.67 -2.94
CA LEU A 244 -2.52 -33.70 -4.01
C LEU A 244 -3.65 -33.74 -5.03
N GLN A 245 -4.16 -34.96 -5.36
CA GLN A 245 -5.31 -35.15 -6.24
C GLN A 245 -6.59 -34.53 -5.67
N ALA A 246 -6.82 -34.67 -4.36
CA ALA A 246 -7.96 -34.06 -3.68
C ALA A 246 -7.91 -32.51 -3.75
N ASN A 247 -6.75 -31.93 -3.48
CA ASN A 247 -6.56 -30.49 -3.60
C ASN A 247 -6.72 -30.00 -5.04
N LEU A 248 -6.20 -30.72 -6.03
CA LEU A 248 -6.37 -30.40 -7.45
C LEU A 248 -7.85 -30.39 -7.85
N THR A 249 -8.62 -31.42 -7.43
CA THR A 249 -10.05 -31.49 -7.72
C THR A 249 -10.83 -30.32 -7.11
N ALA A 250 -10.50 -29.94 -5.87
CA ALA A 250 -11.11 -28.80 -5.20
C ALA A 250 -10.77 -27.47 -5.89
N LEU A 251 -9.51 -27.27 -6.31
CA LEU A 251 -9.07 -26.09 -7.06
C LEU A 251 -9.75 -26.00 -8.43
N GLN A 252 -9.89 -27.11 -9.15
CA GLN A 252 -10.62 -27.16 -10.44
C GLN A 252 -12.10 -26.80 -10.29
N ALA A 253 -12.76 -27.27 -9.23
CA ALA A 253 -14.14 -26.92 -8.94
C ALA A 253 -14.30 -25.41 -8.66
N LEU A 254 -13.39 -24.82 -7.90
CA LEU A 254 -13.39 -23.39 -7.59
C LEU A 254 -13.02 -22.52 -8.80
N ALA A 255 -12.12 -22.99 -9.67
CA ALA A 255 -11.76 -22.31 -10.91
C ALA A 255 -12.93 -22.20 -11.89
N ASN A 256 -13.80 -23.23 -11.93
CA ASN A 256 -14.99 -23.31 -12.80
C ASN A 256 -16.25 -22.69 -12.17
N ALA A 257 -16.19 -22.22 -10.93
CA ALA A 257 -17.32 -21.58 -10.27
C ALA A 257 -17.63 -20.21 -10.89
N SER A 258 -18.91 -19.83 -10.96
CA SER A 258 -19.35 -18.54 -11.45
C SER A 258 -18.84 -17.33 -10.62
N THR A 259 -18.47 -17.59 -9.37
CA THR A 259 -17.82 -16.61 -8.48
C THR A 259 -16.64 -17.30 -7.80
N GLN A 260 -15.43 -16.86 -8.10
CA GLN A 260 -14.20 -17.42 -7.55
C GLN A 260 -13.95 -16.91 -6.12
N SER A 261 -13.83 -17.83 -5.16
CA SER A 261 -13.49 -17.50 -3.78
C SER A 261 -11.97 -17.52 -3.57
N TRP A 262 -11.30 -16.41 -3.79
CA TRP A 262 -9.85 -16.29 -3.67
C TRP A 262 -9.29 -16.65 -2.29
N PRO A 263 -9.94 -16.33 -1.15
CA PRO A 263 -9.47 -16.79 0.17
C PRO A 263 -9.43 -18.31 0.30
N VAL A 264 -10.42 -19.02 -0.24
CA VAL A 264 -10.47 -20.49 -0.22
C VAL A 264 -9.41 -21.07 -1.15
N ILE A 265 -9.24 -20.50 -2.34
CA ILE A 265 -8.17 -20.87 -3.29
C ILE A 265 -6.80 -20.69 -2.63
N GLY A 266 -6.56 -19.57 -1.93
CA GLY A 266 -5.33 -19.31 -1.20
C GLY A 266 -5.03 -20.35 -0.11
N THR A 267 -6.04 -20.80 0.63
CA THR A 267 -5.87 -21.84 1.65
C THR A 267 -5.49 -23.18 1.01
N LEU A 268 -6.13 -23.56 -0.08
CA LEU A 268 -5.82 -24.80 -0.81
C LEU A 268 -4.43 -24.76 -1.45
N THR A 269 -4.02 -23.63 -2.00
CA THR A 269 -2.67 -23.47 -2.58
C THR A 269 -1.57 -23.52 -1.52
N ASN A 270 -1.81 -23.04 -0.30
CA ASN A 270 -0.90 -23.23 0.83
C ASN A 270 -0.79 -24.70 1.24
N SER A 271 -1.90 -25.45 1.23
CA SER A 271 -1.89 -26.91 1.45
C SER A 271 -1.07 -27.62 0.38
N VAL A 272 -1.30 -27.31 -0.91
CA VAL A 272 -0.53 -27.82 -2.04
C VAL A 272 0.97 -27.54 -1.87
N ARG A 273 1.32 -26.34 -1.47
CA ARG A 273 2.72 -25.95 -1.19
C ARG A 273 3.35 -26.85 -0.12
N GLY A 274 2.67 -27.02 1.02
CA GLY A 274 3.18 -27.86 2.11
C GLY A 274 3.38 -29.33 1.68
N ILE A 275 2.46 -29.87 0.87
CA ILE A 275 2.57 -31.23 0.31
C ILE A 275 3.79 -31.35 -0.62
N LEU A 276 3.98 -30.37 -1.51
CA LEU A 276 5.10 -30.38 -2.47
C LEU A 276 6.46 -30.19 -1.79
N GLU A 277 6.54 -29.35 -0.76
CA GLU A 277 7.73 -29.16 0.05
C GLU A 277 8.13 -30.45 0.80
N GLY A 278 7.14 -31.18 1.32
CA GLY A 278 7.35 -32.47 2.00
C GLY A 278 7.72 -33.62 1.07
N ALA A 279 7.17 -33.63 -0.15
CA ALA A 279 7.28 -34.78 -1.06
C ALA A 279 8.54 -34.80 -1.95
N GLY A 280 9.09 -33.63 -2.28
CA GLY A 280 10.17 -33.51 -3.28
C GLY A 280 11.41 -32.74 -2.81
N GLY A 281 11.63 -32.61 -1.49
CA GLY A 281 12.78 -31.86 -0.98
C GLY A 281 12.83 -30.39 -1.44
N GLY A 282 11.68 -29.81 -1.71
CA GLY A 282 11.53 -28.41 -2.12
C GLY A 282 11.71 -28.14 -3.63
N VAL A 283 12.16 -29.10 -4.45
CA VAL A 283 12.38 -28.88 -5.89
C VAL A 283 11.04 -28.67 -6.64
N LEU A 284 10.03 -29.48 -6.34
CA LEU A 284 8.69 -29.33 -6.95
C LEU A 284 8.01 -28.02 -6.48
N ALA A 285 8.14 -27.71 -5.20
CA ALA A 285 7.62 -26.45 -4.68
C ALA A 285 8.33 -25.23 -5.34
N ALA A 286 9.64 -25.32 -5.59
CA ALA A 286 10.40 -24.27 -6.25
C ALA A 286 9.92 -23.99 -7.69
N GLN A 287 9.52 -25.00 -8.43
CA GLN A 287 8.99 -24.86 -9.78
C GLN A 287 7.61 -24.17 -9.81
N ALA A 288 6.77 -24.42 -8.80
CA ALA A 288 5.44 -23.82 -8.69
C ALA A 288 5.41 -22.52 -7.87
N LEU A 289 6.55 -22.08 -7.32
CA LEU A 289 6.64 -21.03 -6.29
C LEU A 289 6.01 -19.72 -6.74
N GLY A 290 6.19 -19.34 -8.02
CA GLY A 290 5.60 -18.14 -8.60
C GLY A 290 4.06 -18.17 -8.59
N TRP A 291 3.45 -19.27 -9.00
CA TRP A 291 2.00 -19.42 -9.03
C TRP A 291 1.42 -19.56 -7.62
N LEU A 292 2.08 -20.33 -6.75
CA LEU A 292 1.66 -20.54 -5.36
C LEU A 292 1.70 -19.24 -4.56
N ALA A 293 2.75 -18.43 -4.71
CA ALA A 293 2.86 -17.11 -4.08
C ALA A 293 1.77 -16.14 -4.58
N THR A 294 1.51 -16.12 -5.88
CA THR A 294 0.46 -15.32 -6.51
C THR A 294 -0.93 -15.65 -5.96
N LEU A 295 -1.21 -16.94 -5.73
CA LEU A 295 -2.52 -17.42 -5.30
C LEU A 295 -2.71 -17.35 -3.78
N SER A 296 -1.66 -17.55 -2.98
CA SER A 296 -1.72 -17.50 -1.51
C SER A 296 -1.76 -16.08 -0.95
N GLY A 297 -1.38 -15.06 -1.73
CA GLY A 297 -1.41 -13.67 -1.29
C GLY A 297 -0.33 -13.31 -0.26
N SER A 298 0.75 -14.09 -0.19
CA SER A 298 1.91 -13.86 0.69
C SER A 298 3.08 -13.29 -0.08
#